data_6885c41aa10c24f1af2199ee155b05e7
#
_entry.id   6885c41aa10c24f1af2199ee155b05e7
#
_cell.length_a   1.000
_cell.length_b   1.000
_cell.length_c   1.000
_cell.angle_alpha   90.00
_cell.angle_beta   90.00
_cell.angle_gamma   90.00
#
_symmetry.space_group_name_H-M   'P 1'
#
loop_
_entity.id
_entity.type
_entity.pdbx_description
1 polymer ?
#
loop_
_entity_poly.entity_id
_entity_poly.type
_entity_poly.pdbx_seq_one_letter_code
_entity_poly.pdbx_strand_id
1 'polypeptide(L)'
;MRPLDGVVAAVLGFWYIFGANTSDDGFIFSMSRVFDHATYMANYYRWYGVPEAPFGAPYYDLVAVLSQISTASVFVRLPGLISGLIIWFILSREILPRFGQLVDGRRVAHWTAALMFLAFWLPYNNGTRPEPIVALGVMFTWASFERAISTHRLLPAAVGTIAATITLAAGPT
;
A
#
# COMPACT_ATOMS: atom_id res chain seq x y z
N MET A 1 0.54 -17.65 14.19
CA MET A 1 1.27 -16.35 14.08
C MET A 1 2.62 -16.54 14.74
N ARG A 2 3.69 -16.02 14.11
CA ARG A 2 5.01 -15.97 14.75
C ARG A 2 5.02 -14.78 15.74
N PRO A 3 5.74 -14.83 16.86
CA PRO A 3 5.81 -13.69 17.79
C PRO A 3 6.24 -12.37 17.11
N LEU A 4 7.12 -12.46 16.12
CA LEU A 4 7.57 -11.32 15.33
C LEU A 4 6.44 -10.63 14.55
N ASP A 5 5.44 -11.39 14.09
CA ASP A 5 4.28 -10.80 13.39
C ASP A 5 3.51 -9.86 14.33
N GLY A 6 3.39 -10.28 15.62
CA GLY A 6 2.79 -9.44 16.65
C GLY A 6 3.58 -8.16 16.93
N VAL A 7 4.91 -8.24 16.93
CA VAL A 7 5.80 -7.08 17.10
C VAL A 7 5.63 -6.11 15.93
N VAL A 8 5.69 -6.60 14.69
CA VAL A 8 5.51 -5.73 13.51
C VAL A 8 4.12 -5.09 13.49
N ALA A 9 3.07 -5.87 13.78
CA ALA A 9 1.71 -5.33 13.84
C ALA A 9 1.55 -4.28 14.94
N ALA A 10 2.16 -4.49 16.11
CA ALA A 10 2.15 -3.53 17.21
C ALA A 10 2.88 -2.23 16.86
N VAL A 11 4.05 -2.33 16.20
CA VAL A 11 4.80 -1.15 15.75
C VAL A 11 4.03 -0.38 14.69
N LEU A 12 3.46 -1.06 13.70
CA LEU A 12 2.64 -0.42 12.66
C LEU A 12 1.39 0.25 13.29
N GLY A 13 0.70 -0.43 14.19
CA GLY A 13 -0.47 0.12 14.88
C GLY A 13 -0.12 1.32 15.78
N PHE A 14 0.98 1.24 16.50
CA PHE A 14 1.49 2.36 17.29
C PHE A 14 1.80 3.57 16.40
N TRP A 15 2.55 3.35 15.32
CA TRP A 15 2.92 4.41 14.40
C TRP A 15 1.71 5.01 13.67
N TYR A 16 0.74 4.19 13.34
CA TYR A 16 -0.52 4.63 12.76
C TYR A 16 -1.27 5.64 13.64
N ILE A 17 -1.23 5.46 14.95
CA ILE A 17 -1.89 6.36 15.91
C ILE A 17 -1.03 7.60 16.20
N PHE A 18 0.26 7.40 16.47
CA PHE A 18 1.14 8.45 16.98
C PHE A 18 2.07 9.07 15.94
N GLY A 19 2.24 8.42 14.79
CA GLY A 19 3.12 8.91 13.74
C GLY A 19 2.58 10.18 13.08
N ALA A 20 3.51 11.05 12.66
CA ALA A 20 3.17 12.29 11.98
C ALA A 20 2.49 12.05 10.63
N ASN A 21 1.62 12.95 10.24
CA ASN A 21 1.07 13.00 8.89
C ASN A 21 2.18 13.36 7.88
N THR A 22 1.97 13.01 6.61
CA THR A 22 2.87 13.43 5.54
C THR A 22 2.53 14.85 5.08
N SER A 23 3.49 15.52 4.43
CA SER A 23 3.31 16.89 3.91
C SER A 23 2.18 16.98 2.86
N ASP A 24 1.88 15.88 2.17
CA ASP A 24 0.90 15.86 1.09
C ASP A 24 -0.54 15.58 1.58
N ASP A 25 -0.72 15.23 2.85
CA ASP A 25 -2.02 14.84 3.39
C ASP A 25 -3.09 15.94 3.23
N GLY A 26 -2.75 17.18 3.54
CA GLY A 26 -3.69 18.32 3.39
C GLY A 26 -4.16 18.52 1.97
N PHE A 27 -3.31 18.22 1.03
CA PHE A 27 -3.53 18.30 -0.39
C PHE A 27 -4.45 17.15 -0.88
N ILE A 28 -4.18 15.92 -0.48
CA ILE A 28 -5.01 14.75 -0.79
C ILE A 28 -6.41 14.92 -0.17
N PHE A 29 -6.51 15.44 1.04
CA PHE A 29 -7.79 15.79 1.65
C PHE A 29 -8.57 16.86 0.87
N SER A 30 -7.88 17.84 0.31
CA SER A 30 -8.53 18.86 -0.52
C SER A 30 -9.13 18.25 -1.78
N MET A 31 -8.40 17.36 -2.46
CA MET A 31 -8.93 16.61 -3.60
C MET A 31 -10.14 15.73 -3.21
N SER A 32 -10.06 15.05 -2.08
CA SER A 32 -11.15 14.21 -1.59
C SER A 32 -12.44 15.00 -1.33
N ARG A 33 -12.33 16.22 -0.83
CA ARG A 33 -13.49 17.11 -0.59
C ARG A 33 -14.09 17.65 -1.88
N VAL A 34 -13.27 17.92 -2.88
CA VAL A 34 -13.72 18.40 -4.18
C VAL A 34 -14.37 17.29 -5.01
N PHE A 35 -14.10 16.03 -4.69
CA PHE A 35 -14.60 14.87 -5.43
C PHE A 35 -16.12 14.88 -5.60
N ASP A 36 -16.88 15.26 -4.58
CA ASP A 36 -18.37 15.30 -4.64
C ASP A 36 -18.91 16.24 -5.73
N HIS A 37 -18.13 17.24 -6.11
CA HIS A 37 -18.52 18.24 -7.11
C HIS A 37 -17.82 18.05 -8.46
N ALA A 38 -16.58 17.57 -8.43
CA ALA A 38 -15.72 17.49 -9.60
C ALA A 38 -15.50 16.04 -10.10
N THR A 39 -15.90 15.01 -9.32
CA THR A 39 -15.71 13.59 -9.62
C THR A 39 -14.24 13.31 -10.04
N TYR A 40 -14.03 12.64 -11.18
CA TYR A 40 -12.68 12.35 -11.69
C TYR A 40 -11.83 13.61 -11.94
N MET A 41 -12.45 14.76 -12.10
CA MET A 41 -11.77 16.06 -12.28
C MET A 41 -11.11 16.58 -11.00
N ALA A 42 -11.37 15.97 -9.84
CA ALA A 42 -10.73 16.37 -8.58
C ALA A 42 -9.19 16.34 -8.65
N ASN A 43 -8.62 15.44 -9.44
CA ASN A 43 -7.18 15.36 -9.66
C ASN A 43 -6.59 16.56 -10.38
N TYR A 44 -7.39 17.28 -11.16
CA TYR A 44 -6.95 18.49 -11.86
C TYR A 44 -6.74 19.68 -10.93
N TYR A 45 -7.29 19.64 -9.74
CA TYR A 45 -7.15 20.72 -8.76
C TYR A 45 -5.68 21.02 -8.45
N ARG A 46 -4.83 20.02 -8.39
CA ARG A 46 -3.40 20.17 -8.09
C ARG A 46 -2.63 20.90 -9.19
N TRP A 47 -2.95 20.62 -10.42
CA TRP A 47 -2.13 20.95 -11.57
C TRP A 47 -2.77 21.98 -12.50
N TYR A 48 -3.80 22.68 -12.01
CA TYR A 48 -4.49 23.74 -12.78
C TYR A 48 -4.94 23.27 -14.17
N GLY A 49 -5.45 22.04 -14.26
CA GLY A 49 -5.96 21.48 -15.50
C GLY A 49 -4.96 20.65 -16.31
N VAL A 50 -3.74 20.45 -15.81
CA VAL A 50 -2.81 19.47 -16.39
C VAL A 50 -3.11 18.10 -15.75
N PRO A 51 -3.57 17.09 -16.51
CA PRO A 51 -3.87 15.78 -15.95
C PRO A 51 -2.58 15.07 -15.54
N GLU A 52 -2.47 14.75 -14.28
CA GLU A 52 -1.40 13.89 -13.77
C GLU A 52 -1.60 12.45 -14.20
N ALA A 53 -2.88 12.03 -14.28
CA ALA A 53 -3.29 10.77 -14.86
C ALA A 53 -4.58 10.99 -15.65
N PRO A 54 -4.64 10.58 -16.95
CA PRO A 54 -5.79 10.85 -17.80
C PRO A 54 -7.08 10.13 -17.36
N PHE A 55 -6.94 9.10 -16.54
CA PHE A 55 -8.07 8.29 -16.04
C PHE A 55 -8.40 8.52 -14.57
N GLY A 56 -7.80 9.55 -13.94
CA GLY A 56 -7.86 9.72 -12.49
C GLY A 56 -6.98 8.72 -11.75
N ALA A 57 -6.86 8.88 -10.45
CA ALA A 57 -6.16 7.95 -9.58
C ALA A 57 -7.18 7.22 -8.70
N PRO A 58 -7.46 5.93 -8.91
CA PRO A 58 -8.48 5.18 -8.15
C PRO A 58 -8.27 5.22 -6.64
N TYR A 59 -7.02 5.44 -6.21
CA TYR A 59 -6.72 5.59 -4.79
C TYR A 59 -7.33 6.87 -4.19
N TYR A 60 -7.34 7.98 -4.91
CA TYR A 60 -7.96 9.22 -4.43
C TYR A 60 -9.47 9.11 -4.34
N ASP A 61 -10.09 8.33 -5.24
CA ASP A 61 -11.52 8.01 -5.16
C ASP A 61 -11.83 7.20 -3.90
N LEU A 62 -10.96 6.22 -3.56
CA LEU A 62 -11.07 5.47 -2.31
C LEU A 62 -10.97 6.39 -1.09
N VAL A 63 -10.01 7.31 -1.08
CA VAL A 63 -9.84 8.29 0.01
C VAL A 63 -11.07 9.21 0.10
N ALA A 64 -11.64 9.62 -1.03
CA ALA A 64 -12.85 10.43 -1.09
C ALA A 64 -14.04 9.69 -0.46
N VAL A 65 -14.28 8.43 -0.83
CA VAL A 65 -15.35 7.61 -0.24
C VAL A 65 -15.14 7.43 1.27
N LEU A 66 -13.91 7.18 1.73
CA LEU A 66 -13.61 7.10 3.16
C LEU A 66 -13.89 8.42 3.88
N SER A 67 -13.56 9.56 3.25
CA SER A 67 -13.79 10.89 3.81
C SER A 67 -15.27 11.24 3.98
N GLN A 68 -16.16 10.66 3.17
CA GLN A 68 -17.62 10.79 3.32
C GLN A 68 -18.12 10.08 4.58
N ILE A 69 -17.45 9.00 5.01
CA ILE A 69 -17.81 8.29 6.25
C ILE A 69 -17.24 9.01 7.47
N SER A 70 -15.96 9.38 7.41
CA SER A 70 -15.29 10.09 8.49
C SER A 70 -14.08 10.87 7.99
N THR A 71 -13.98 12.14 8.40
CA THR A 71 -12.80 12.99 8.13
C THR A 71 -11.70 12.86 9.19
N ALA A 72 -11.87 11.96 10.17
CA ALA A 72 -10.84 11.71 11.17
C ALA A 72 -9.57 11.18 10.51
N SER A 73 -8.43 11.80 10.78
CA SER A 73 -7.13 11.43 10.18
C SER A 73 -6.81 9.94 10.35
N VAL A 74 -7.05 9.39 11.53
CA VAL A 74 -6.86 7.95 11.79
C VAL A 74 -7.73 7.07 10.89
N PHE A 75 -8.94 7.48 10.57
CA PHE A 75 -9.83 6.70 9.72
C PHE A 75 -9.38 6.70 8.25
N VAL A 76 -9.02 7.87 7.73
CA VAL A 76 -8.64 8.02 6.32
C VAL A 76 -7.27 7.39 6.01
N ARG A 77 -6.42 7.23 7.03
CA ARG A 77 -5.12 6.55 6.92
C ARG A 77 -5.19 5.02 7.02
N LEU A 78 -6.37 4.44 7.28
CA LEU A 78 -6.56 2.99 7.35
C LEU A 78 -5.97 2.21 6.16
N PRO A 79 -6.12 2.66 4.89
CA PRO A 79 -5.54 1.95 3.76
C PRO A 79 -4.02 1.73 3.90
N GLY A 80 -3.29 2.72 4.42
CA GLY A 80 -1.87 2.61 4.68
C GLY A 80 -1.55 1.51 5.71
N LEU A 81 -2.22 1.50 6.85
CA LEU A 81 -2.04 0.47 7.87
C LEU A 81 -2.35 -0.93 7.33
N ILE A 82 -3.49 -1.08 6.67
CA ILE A 82 -3.92 -2.37 6.09
C ILE A 82 -2.89 -2.86 5.06
N SER A 83 -2.42 -1.97 4.19
CA SER A 83 -1.39 -2.30 3.21
C SER A 83 -0.09 -2.78 3.87
N GLY A 84 0.37 -2.10 4.92
CA GLY A 84 1.56 -2.50 5.66
C GLY A 84 1.43 -3.88 6.29
N LEU A 85 0.28 -4.19 6.90
CA LEU A 85 0.01 -5.49 7.48
C LEU A 85 -0.02 -6.61 6.42
N ILE A 86 -0.65 -6.36 5.28
CA ILE A 86 -0.72 -7.34 4.18
C ILE A 86 0.67 -7.53 3.55
N ILE A 87 1.42 -6.46 3.31
CA ILE A 87 2.79 -6.54 2.77
C ILE A 87 3.68 -7.36 3.72
N TRP A 88 3.62 -7.09 5.03
CA TRP A 88 4.36 -7.90 5.98
C TRP A 88 3.96 -9.39 5.92
N PHE A 89 2.67 -9.67 5.80
CA PHE A 89 2.19 -11.03 5.66
C PHE A 89 2.76 -11.71 4.41
N ILE A 90 2.70 -11.06 3.25
CA ILE A 90 3.26 -11.57 1.99
C ILE A 90 4.79 -11.76 2.13
N LEU A 91 5.49 -10.77 2.65
CA LEU A 91 6.94 -10.82 2.85
C LEU A 91 7.34 -12.01 3.74
N SER A 92 6.66 -12.18 4.87
CA SER A 92 7.02 -13.19 5.88
C SER A 92 6.56 -14.62 5.52
N ARG A 93 5.54 -14.78 4.67
CA ARG A 93 4.94 -16.09 4.35
C ARG A 93 5.21 -16.57 2.93
N GLU A 94 5.35 -15.64 1.99
CA GLU A 94 5.53 -15.98 0.59
C GLU A 94 6.97 -15.71 0.10
N ILE A 95 7.59 -14.60 0.54
CA ILE A 95 8.89 -14.20 0.01
C ILE A 95 10.03 -14.86 0.77
N LEU A 96 10.10 -14.67 2.09
CA LEU A 96 11.21 -15.19 2.89
C LEU A 96 11.40 -16.71 2.76
N PRO A 97 10.34 -17.55 2.74
CA PRO A 97 10.52 -18.99 2.55
C PRO A 97 11.15 -19.38 1.21
N ARG A 98 10.98 -18.56 0.17
CA ARG A 98 11.54 -18.86 -1.17
C ARG A 98 13.06 -18.74 -1.25
N PHE A 99 13.69 -18.04 -0.30
CA PHE A 99 15.14 -18.01 -0.17
C PHE A 99 15.73 -19.31 0.41
N GLY A 100 14.86 -20.29 0.68
CA GLY A 100 15.23 -21.62 1.14
C GLY A 100 15.41 -21.71 2.65
N GLN A 101 15.59 -22.95 3.12
CA GLN A 101 15.65 -23.33 4.55
C GLN A 101 16.75 -22.57 5.32
N LEU A 102 17.83 -22.22 4.66
CA LEU A 102 18.93 -21.47 5.28
C LEU A 102 18.52 -20.06 5.72
N VAL A 103 17.54 -19.46 5.06
CA VAL A 103 17.00 -18.14 5.39
C VAL A 103 15.73 -18.26 6.24
N ASP A 104 14.77 -19.07 5.81
CA ASP A 104 13.48 -19.19 6.49
C ASP A 104 13.61 -19.82 7.89
N GLY A 105 14.54 -20.76 8.10
CA GLY A 105 14.80 -21.36 9.40
C GLY A 105 15.52 -20.45 10.41
N ARG A 106 16.07 -19.31 9.99
CA ARG A 106 16.87 -18.42 10.84
C ARG A 106 16.06 -17.27 11.39
N ARG A 107 15.96 -17.17 12.72
CA ARG A 107 15.33 -16.01 13.39
C ARG A 107 15.95 -14.68 12.97
N VAL A 108 17.27 -14.65 12.75
CA VAL A 108 18.01 -13.44 12.34
C VAL A 108 17.48 -12.92 11.01
N ALA A 109 17.26 -13.77 10.00
CA ALA A 109 16.76 -13.34 8.70
C ALA A 109 15.36 -12.70 8.80
N HIS A 110 14.47 -13.29 9.60
CA HIS A 110 13.14 -12.72 9.82
C HIS A 110 13.19 -11.37 10.56
N TRP A 111 14.04 -11.23 11.57
CA TRP A 111 14.23 -9.97 12.28
C TRP A 111 14.85 -8.89 11.38
N THR A 112 15.85 -9.26 10.58
CA THR A 112 16.46 -8.33 9.60
C THR A 112 15.42 -7.85 8.60
N ALA A 113 14.61 -8.75 8.04
CA ALA A 113 13.54 -8.37 7.12
C ALA A 113 12.49 -7.46 7.78
N ALA A 114 12.11 -7.74 9.03
CA ALA A 114 11.19 -6.89 9.79
C ALA A 114 11.75 -5.49 10.03
N LEU A 115 13.00 -5.39 10.45
CA LEU A 115 13.66 -4.11 10.70
C LEU A 115 13.81 -3.29 9.40
N MET A 116 14.23 -3.92 8.31
CA MET A 116 14.34 -3.26 7.00
C MET A 116 12.97 -2.80 6.50
N PHE A 117 11.95 -3.65 6.62
CA PHE A 117 10.58 -3.30 6.25
C PHE A 117 10.08 -2.09 7.06
N LEU A 118 10.20 -2.12 8.38
CA LEU A 118 9.76 -1.03 9.25
C LEU A 118 10.57 0.24 9.01
N ALA A 119 11.90 0.15 8.87
CA ALA A 119 12.75 1.30 8.61
C ALA A 119 12.37 2.04 7.32
N PHE A 120 11.97 1.29 6.29
CA PHE A 120 11.48 1.87 5.04
C PHE A 120 10.02 2.32 5.13
N TRP A 121 9.17 1.55 5.80
CA TRP A 121 7.73 1.79 5.84
C TRP A 121 7.35 3.01 6.69
N LEU A 122 7.90 3.11 7.89
CA LEU A 122 7.46 4.11 8.87
C LEU A 122 7.63 5.56 8.41
N PRO A 123 8.74 5.97 7.76
CA PRO A 123 8.91 7.36 7.33
C PRO A 123 7.96 7.79 6.20
N TYR A 124 7.59 6.86 5.32
CA TYR A 124 6.93 7.20 4.05
C TYR A 124 5.45 6.84 3.99
N ASN A 125 4.98 5.93 4.82
CA ASN A 125 3.66 5.31 4.63
C ASN A 125 2.69 5.57 5.78
N ASN A 126 2.77 6.73 6.43
CA ASN A 126 1.91 7.08 7.56
C ASN A 126 0.82 8.10 7.23
N GLY A 127 0.66 8.48 5.98
CA GLY A 127 -0.33 9.47 5.55
C GLY A 127 -1.39 8.88 4.63
N THR A 128 -1.95 9.75 3.83
CA THR A 128 -2.97 9.43 2.80
C THR A 128 -2.36 9.30 1.40
N ARG A 129 -1.05 9.13 1.31
CA ARG A 129 -0.33 8.99 0.04
C ARG A 129 -0.64 7.65 -0.63
N PRO A 130 -0.55 7.57 -1.98
CA PRO A 130 -0.83 6.34 -2.73
C PRO A 130 0.27 5.28 -2.60
N GLU A 131 1.48 5.62 -2.18
CA GLU A 131 2.63 4.72 -2.14
C GLU A 131 2.39 3.41 -1.36
N PRO A 132 1.65 3.39 -0.23
CA PRO A 132 1.29 2.14 0.44
C PRO A 132 0.51 1.17 -0.43
N ILE A 133 -0.45 1.67 -1.20
CA ILE A 133 -1.28 0.86 -2.10
C ILE A 133 -0.46 0.42 -3.31
N VAL A 134 0.39 1.29 -3.85
CA VAL A 134 1.30 0.96 -4.94
C VAL A 134 2.28 -0.14 -4.50
N ALA A 135 2.89 -0.01 -3.32
CA ALA A 135 3.78 -1.04 -2.78
C ALA A 135 3.07 -2.39 -2.59
N LEU A 136 1.82 -2.36 -2.07
CA LEU A 136 0.99 -3.55 -1.96
C LEU A 136 0.69 -4.18 -3.33
N GLY A 137 0.32 -3.36 -4.31
CA GLY A 137 0.03 -3.79 -5.67
C GLY A 137 1.25 -4.43 -6.35
N VAL A 138 2.44 -3.83 -6.20
CA VAL A 138 3.70 -4.38 -6.70
C VAL A 138 3.99 -5.75 -6.07
N MET A 139 3.87 -5.86 -4.74
CA MET A 139 4.09 -7.12 -4.03
C MET A 139 3.11 -8.21 -4.45
N PHE A 140 1.84 -7.86 -4.60
CA PHE A 140 0.80 -8.78 -5.04
C PHE A 140 0.99 -9.22 -6.50
N THR A 141 1.38 -8.29 -7.37
CA THR A 141 1.74 -8.56 -8.76
C THR A 141 2.89 -9.56 -8.85
N TRP A 142 3.97 -9.28 -8.12
CA TRP A 142 5.13 -10.16 -8.07
C TRP A 142 4.76 -11.56 -7.57
N ALA A 143 4.06 -11.66 -6.44
CA ALA A 143 3.64 -12.95 -5.88
C ALA A 143 2.73 -13.73 -6.85
N SER A 144 1.89 -13.04 -7.61
CA SER A 144 1.00 -13.65 -8.60
C SER A 144 1.79 -14.22 -9.79
N PHE A 145 2.76 -13.49 -10.32
CA PHE A 145 3.60 -14.01 -11.40
C PHE A 145 4.49 -15.16 -10.94
N GLU A 146 5.09 -15.07 -9.75
CA GLU A 146 5.85 -16.17 -9.16
C GLU A 146 4.99 -17.44 -9.01
N ARG A 147 3.74 -17.28 -8.59
CA ARG A 147 2.80 -18.39 -8.50
C ARG A 147 2.43 -18.95 -9.87
N ALA A 148 2.29 -18.09 -10.89
CA ALA A 148 2.04 -18.52 -12.26
C ALA A 148 3.19 -19.39 -12.79
N ILE A 149 4.43 -18.94 -12.58
CA ILE A 149 5.65 -19.66 -12.99
C ILE A 149 5.75 -21.00 -12.26
N SER A 150 5.59 -21.01 -10.94
CA SER A 150 5.75 -22.22 -10.13
C SER A 150 4.65 -23.27 -10.35
N THR A 151 3.45 -22.84 -10.73
CA THR A 151 2.30 -23.74 -10.94
C THR A 151 1.99 -24.01 -12.40
N HIS A 152 2.64 -23.30 -13.34
CA HIS A 152 2.34 -23.34 -14.78
C HIS A 152 0.86 -23.04 -15.09
N ARG A 153 0.19 -22.19 -14.29
CA ARG A 153 -1.23 -21.82 -14.47
C ARG A 153 -1.37 -20.40 -14.99
N LEU A 154 -2.31 -20.21 -15.94
CA LEU A 154 -2.59 -18.89 -16.53
C LEU A 154 -3.39 -17.97 -15.60
N LEU A 155 -4.23 -18.52 -14.71
CA LEU A 155 -5.05 -17.69 -13.83
C LEU A 155 -4.22 -16.77 -12.92
N PRO A 156 -3.16 -17.22 -12.21
CA PRO A 156 -2.31 -16.30 -11.47
C PRO A 156 -1.62 -15.25 -12.37
N ALA A 157 -1.25 -15.60 -13.60
CA ALA A 157 -0.67 -14.63 -14.54
C ALA A 157 -1.67 -13.53 -14.90
N ALA A 158 -2.92 -13.91 -15.22
CA ALA A 158 -3.99 -12.95 -15.49
C ALA A 158 -4.25 -12.03 -14.29
N VAL A 159 -4.33 -12.61 -13.08
CA VAL A 159 -4.48 -11.84 -11.83
C VAL A 159 -3.31 -10.86 -11.63
N GLY A 160 -2.07 -11.32 -11.86
CA GLY A 160 -0.88 -10.48 -11.79
C GLY A 160 -0.91 -9.32 -12.79
N THR A 161 -1.36 -9.56 -14.02
CA THR A 161 -1.48 -8.52 -15.04
C THR A 161 -2.52 -7.46 -14.65
N ILE A 162 -3.69 -7.88 -14.18
CA ILE A 162 -4.73 -6.96 -13.69
C ILE A 162 -4.21 -6.15 -12.51
N ALA A 163 -3.55 -6.80 -11.54
CA ALA A 163 -2.97 -6.12 -10.39
C ALA A 163 -1.92 -5.09 -10.80
N ALA A 164 -1.03 -5.42 -11.75
CA ALA A 164 -0.03 -4.49 -12.29
C ALA A 164 -0.70 -3.27 -12.92
N THR A 165 -1.74 -3.47 -13.72
CA THR A 165 -2.47 -2.37 -14.38
C THR A 165 -3.13 -1.44 -13.35
N ILE A 166 -3.79 -1.99 -12.33
CA ILE A 166 -4.42 -1.19 -11.27
C ILE A 166 -3.34 -0.46 -10.45
N THR A 167 -2.21 -1.10 -10.20
CA THR A 167 -1.09 -0.50 -9.46
C THR A 167 -0.51 0.71 -10.19
N LEU A 168 -0.31 0.59 -11.50
CA LEU A 168 0.15 1.71 -12.33
C LEU A 168 -0.85 2.86 -12.37
N ALA A 169 -2.15 2.56 -12.35
CA ALA A 169 -3.18 3.58 -12.31
C ALA A 169 -3.33 4.24 -10.92
N ALA A 170 -2.97 3.54 -9.84
CA ALA A 170 -3.11 4.04 -8.47
C ALA A 170 -2.04 5.05 -8.06
N GLY A 171 -0.88 5.04 -8.69
CA GLY A 171 0.23 5.94 -8.41
C GLY A 171 0.56 6.77 -9.65
N PRO A 172 0.14 8.04 -9.72
CA PRO A 172 0.64 8.94 -10.74
C PRO A 172 2.13 9.15 -10.50
N THR A 173 2.93 8.83 -11.49
CA THR A 173 4.38 9.05 -11.51
C THR A 173 4.69 10.43 -12.03
#